data_69e069d3ca946c7015bcab8f7e5cefc1
#
_entry.id   69e069d3ca946c7015bcab8f7e5cefc1
#
_cell.length_a   1.000
_cell.length_b   1.000
_cell.length_c   1.000
_cell.angle_alpha   90.00
_cell.angle_beta   90.00
_cell.angle_gamma   90.00
#
_symmetry.space_group_name_H-M   'P 1'
#
loop_
_entity.id
_entity.type
_entity.pdbx_description
1 polymer ?
#
loop_
_entity_poly.entity_id
_entity_poly.type
_entity_poly.pdbx_seq_one_letter_code
_entity_poly.pdbx_strand_id
1 'polypeptide(L)'
;MKLKKPLITTALGLSILSFGVTTNASAEEINTEDNPAIVDSNSIQDTKKSENVFLKDFKAAPNNASTVTTYAPLFSDPYAVAKSNSTVSEDYIYAKARAFNSNGSLISTNSNSANKSTFVSATAKNSSIYYGGHYAIGNHTYKLSGYSDVNHETKAYW
;
A
#
# COMPACT_ATOMS: atom_id res chain seq x y z
N MET A 1 -57.65 43.20 3.55
CA MET A 1 -57.26 42.19 4.53
C MET A 1 -56.05 41.44 3.99
N LYS A 2 -54.83 41.80 4.39
CA LYS A 2 -53.58 41.20 3.85
C LYS A 2 -52.99 40.28 4.93
N LEU A 3 -53.00 38.99 4.66
CA LEU A 3 -52.34 38.00 5.52
C LEU A 3 -50.83 38.05 5.30
N LYS A 4 -50.08 38.35 6.36
CA LYS A 4 -48.61 38.19 6.40
C LYS A 4 -48.28 36.75 6.85
N LYS A 5 -47.53 36.04 6.00
CA LYS A 5 -46.96 34.73 6.35
C LYS A 5 -45.68 34.94 7.18
N PRO A 6 -45.45 34.19 8.26
CA PRO A 6 -44.20 34.25 9.00
C PRO A 6 -43.14 33.40 8.28
N LEU A 7 -41.95 33.97 8.15
CA LEU A 7 -40.75 33.33 7.65
C LEU A 7 -40.08 32.60 8.82
N ILE A 8 -40.06 31.26 8.78
CA ILE A 8 -39.35 30.45 9.76
C ILE A 8 -37.96 30.23 9.24
N THR A 9 -36.98 30.89 9.84
CA THR A 9 -35.54 30.70 9.58
C THR A 9 -35.05 29.64 10.54
N THR A 10 -34.88 28.41 10.05
CA THR A 10 -34.19 27.35 10.79
C THR A 10 -32.71 27.49 10.58
N ALA A 11 -31.98 27.98 11.59
CA ALA A 11 -30.53 27.95 11.61
C ALA A 11 -30.08 26.54 11.98
N LEU A 12 -29.55 25.79 11.01
CA LEU A 12 -28.91 24.52 11.25
C LEU A 12 -27.47 24.78 11.70
N GLY A 13 -27.24 24.68 12.99
CA GLY A 13 -25.90 24.73 13.58
C GLY A 13 -25.14 23.45 13.26
N LEU A 14 -24.18 23.53 12.35
CA LEU A 14 -23.25 22.46 12.05
C LEU A 14 -22.10 22.49 13.07
N SER A 15 -22.24 21.75 14.17
CA SER A 15 -21.15 21.50 15.11
C SER A 15 -20.19 20.48 14.49
N ILE A 16 -19.07 20.95 13.97
CA ILE A 16 -17.96 20.08 13.54
C ILE A 16 -17.24 19.62 14.81
N LEU A 17 -17.59 18.44 15.30
CA LEU A 17 -16.76 17.71 16.24
C LEU A 17 -15.56 17.15 15.47
N SER A 18 -14.43 17.83 15.55
CA SER A 18 -13.14 17.31 15.11
C SER A 18 -12.70 16.23 16.12
N PHE A 19 -13.10 15.00 15.88
CA PHE A 19 -12.46 13.86 16.51
C PHE A 19 -11.09 13.72 15.87
N GLY A 20 -10.05 14.03 16.64
CA GLY A 20 -8.69 13.66 16.33
C GLY A 20 -8.60 12.12 16.33
N VAL A 21 -8.83 11.50 15.18
CA VAL A 21 -8.52 10.10 14.99
C VAL A 21 -7.01 10.02 14.85
N THR A 22 -6.33 9.70 15.95
CA THR A 22 -5.00 9.11 15.87
C THR A 22 -5.18 7.74 15.23
N THR A 23 -5.09 7.67 13.91
CA THR A 23 -5.02 6.40 13.21
C THR A 23 -3.66 5.80 13.54
N ASN A 24 -3.64 4.94 14.57
CA ASN A 24 -2.66 3.88 14.61
C ASN A 24 -2.94 3.08 13.33
N ALA A 25 -2.09 3.24 12.32
CA ALA A 25 -2.15 2.43 11.12
C ALA A 25 -1.75 1.01 11.52
N SER A 26 -2.70 0.27 12.07
CA SER A 26 -2.65 -1.19 12.12
C SER A 26 -2.64 -1.62 10.65
N ALA A 27 -1.58 -2.27 10.20
CA ALA A 27 -1.55 -2.89 8.90
C ALA A 27 -2.66 -3.95 8.91
N GLU A 28 -3.82 -3.62 8.35
CA GLU A 28 -4.87 -4.61 8.13
C GLU A 28 -4.31 -5.64 7.17
N GLU A 29 -4.08 -6.83 7.68
CA GLU A 29 -3.82 -8.01 6.88
C GLU A 29 -5.07 -8.20 6.02
N ILE A 30 -4.96 -7.89 4.72
CA ILE A 30 -6.05 -8.18 3.78
C ILE A 30 -6.14 -9.70 3.74
N ASN A 31 -7.11 -10.23 4.46
CA ASN A 31 -7.41 -11.65 4.48
C ASN A 31 -7.79 -12.05 3.06
N THR A 32 -6.93 -12.81 2.39
CA THR A 32 -7.10 -13.21 0.99
C THR A 32 -8.16 -14.29 0.82
N GLU A 33 -8.84 -14.72 1.91
CA GLU A 33 -9.82 -15.81 1.87
C GLU A 33 -11.16 -15.43 1.22
N ASP A 34 -11.47 -14.12 1.10
CA ASP A 34 -12.74 -13.66 0.53
C ASP A 34 -12.65 -13.16 -0.93
N ASN A 35 -11.56 -13.47 -1.65
CA ASN A 35 -11.45 -13.05 -3.04
C ASN A 35 -11.74 -14.21 -4.00
N PRO A 36 -13.01 -14.44 -4.38
CA PRO A 36 -13.35 -15.50 -5.31
C PRO A 36 -12.83 -15.16 -6.70
N ALA A 37 -12.03 -16.05 -7.25
CA ALA A 37 -11.54 -16.03 -8.61
C ALA A 37 -10.59 -14.87 -8.98
N ILE A 38 -9.35 -14.96 -8.55
CA ILE A 38 -8.24 -14.31 -9.24
C ILE A 38 -8.07 -15.03 -10.58
N VAL A 39 -8.36 -14.31 -11.68
CA VAL A 39 -8.29 -14.90 -13.03
C VAL A 39 -6.84 -14.96 -13.50
N ASP A 40 -6.02 -14.02 -13.08
CA ASP A 40 -4.60 -13.97 -13.41
C ASP A 40 -3.82 -13.21 -12.33
N SER A 41 -2.69 -13.73 -11.93
CA SER A 41 -1.77 -13.03 -11.04
C SER A 41 -0.34 -13.26 -11.49
N ASN A 42 0.38 -12.17 -11.77
CA ASN A 42 1.81 -12.16 -12.01
C ASN A 42 2.51 -11.49 -10.83
N SER A 43 3.53 -12.15 -10.33
CA SER A 43 4.30 -11.66 -9.19
C SER A 43 5.80 -11.78 -9.46
N ILE A 44 6.52 -10.71 -9.20
CA ILE A 44 7.98 -10.73 -9.10
C ILE A 44 8.32 -10.47 -7.64
N GLN A 45 9.02 -11.44 -7.06
CA GLN A 45 9.51 -11.33 -5.69
C GLN A 45 11.02 -11.02 -5.71
N ASP A 46 11.40 -10.02 -4.96
CA ASP A 46 12.79 -9.70 -4.68
C ASP A 46 13.04 -9.86 -3.17
N THR A 47 14.08 -10.61 -2.84
CA THR A 47 14.48 -10.88 -1.46
C THR A 47 15.95 -10.52 -1.30
N LYS A 48 16.22 -9.58 -0.42
CA LYS A 48 17.57 -9.12 -0.09
C LYS A 48 17.82 -9.17 1.40
N LYS A 49 19.03 -9.54 1.78
CA LYS A 49 19.52 -9.42 3.17
C LYS A 49 20.07 -8.02 3.38
N SER A 50 19.70 -7.41 4.49
CA SER A 50 20.40 -6.22 4.98
C SER A 50 21.78 -6.62 5.52
N GLU A 51 22.81 -5.87 5.14
CA GLU A 51 24.16 -6.10 5.69
C GLU A 51 24.33 -5.32 7.00
N ASN A 52 24.98 -5.95 7.98
CA ASN A 52 25.27 -5.30 9.26
C ASN A 52 26.44 -4.32 9.08
N VAL A 53 26.19 -3.05 9.38
CA VAL A 53 27.20 -1.98 9.28
C VAL A 53 28.15 -1.97 10.48
N PHE A 54 27.76 -2.59 11.61
CA PHE A 54 28.52 -2.61 12.83
C PHE A 54 28.78 -4.05 13.31
N LEU A 55 30.04 -4.48 13.27
CA LEU A 55 30.50 -5.83 13.65
C LEU A 55 30.38 -6.17 15.16
N LYS A 56 29.58 -5.46 15.96
CA LYS A 56 29.64 -5.57 17.43
C LYS A 56 28.64 -6.51 18.08
N ASP A 57 27.57 -6.93 17.42
CA ASP A 57 26.64 -7.91 17.96
C ASP A 57 26.20 -8.86 16.86
N PHE A 58 26.46 -10.16 17.05
CA PHE A 58 26.04 -11.24 16.13
C PHE A 58 24.51 -11.43 16.12
N LYS A 59 23.75 -10.38 15.88
CA LYS A 59 22.36 -10.52 15.50
C LYS A 59 22.31 -10.95 14.03
N ALA A 60 21.56 -12.01 13.76
CA ALA A 60 21.30 -12.42 12.38
C ALA A 60 20.77 -11.22 11.58
N ALA A 61 21.38 -10.98 10.41
CA ALA A 61 20.92 -9.91 9.53
C ALA A 61 19.44 -10.12 9.17
N PRO A 62 18.61 -9.05 9.17
CA PRO A 62 17.24 -9.15 8.72
C PRO A 62 17.17 -9.65 7.28
N ASN A 63 16.18 -10.46 6.98
CA ASN A 63 15.87 -10.87 5.62
C ASN A 63 14.61 -10.11 5.17
N ASN A 64 14.76 -9.26 4.17
CA ASN A 64 13.73 -8.36 3.66
C ASN A 64 13.20 -8.91 2.32
N ALA A 65 11.91 -9.18 2.26
CA ALA A 65 11.22 -9.69 1.10
C ALA A 65 10.23 -8.65 0.56
N SER A 66 10.35 -8.36 -0.74
CA SER A 66 9.54 -7.38 -1.44
C SER A 66 8.82 -8.03 -2.60
N THR A 67 7.53 -7.75 -2.73
CA THR A 67 6.72 -8.23 -3.86
C THR A 67 5.84 -7.12 -4.40
N VAL A 68 5.53 -7.16 -5.70
CA VAL A 68 4.35 -6.55 -6.28
C VAL A 68 3.57 -7.63 -7.02
N THR A 69 2.27 -7.68 -6.78
CA THR A 69 1.36 -8.67 -7.39
C THR A 69 0.22 -7.94 -8.05
N THR A 70 -0.13 -8.35 -9.26
CA THR A 70 -1.26 -7.81 -10.02
C THR A 70 -2.45 -8.76 -9.94
N TYR A 71 -3.65 -8.19 -9.80
CA TYR A 71 -4.91 -8.91 -9.66
C TYR A 71 -5.91 -8.39 -10.69
N ALA A 72 -6.64 -9.29 -11.35
CA ALA A 72 -7.71 -8.98 -12.28
C ALA A 72 -8.98 -9.77 -11.90
N PRO A 73 -9.69 -9.36 -10.84
CA PRO A 73 -10.90 -10.04 -10.39
C PRO A 73 -12.05 -9.84 -11.38
N LEU A 74 -12.94 -10.83 -11.50
CA LEU A 74 -14.04 -10.83 -12.51
C LEU A 74 -15.07 -9.71 -12.33
N PHE A 75 -15.27 -9.22 -11.09
CA PHE A 75 -16.38 -8.32 -10.76
C PHE A 75 -15.93 -7.00 -10.10
N SER A 76 -14.65 -6.69 -10.12
CA SER A 76 -14.13 -5.45 -9.57
C SER A 76 -12.97 -4.92 -10.41
N ASP A 77 -12.58 -3.67 -10.17
CA ASP A 77 -11.45 -3.06 -10.86
C ASP A 77 -10.17 -3.87 -10.59
N PRO A 78 -9.31 -4.05 -11.61
CA PRO A 78 -7.98 -4.59 -11.41
C PRO A 78 -7.16 -3.72 -10.45
N TYR A 79 -6.25 -4.34 -9.74
CA TYR A 79 -5.37 -3.65 -8.80
C TYR A 79 -4.02 -4.34 -8.67
N ALA A 80 -3.04 -3.62 -8.16
CA ALA A 80 -1.74 -4.15 -7.79
C ALA A 80 -1.48 -3.92 -6.30
N VAL A 81 -0.87 -4.90 -5.65
CA VAL A 81 -0.48 -4.81 -4.24
C VAL A 81 1.04 -4.93 -4.13
N ALA A 82 1.68 -3.90 -3.60
CA ALA A 82 3.08 -3.94 -3.17
C ALA A 82 3.13 -4.33 -1.70
N LYS A 83 3.92 -5.36 -1.36
CA LYS A 83 4.11 -5.84 0.00
C LYS A 83 5.59 -5.82 0.37
N SER A 84 5.88 -5.28 1.55
CA SER A 84 7.20 -5.30 2.17
C SER A 84 7.14 -6.13 3.44
N ASN A 85 7.98 -7.16 3.54
CA ASN A 85 8.07 -8.05 4.70
C ASN A 85 9.50 -8.07 5.22
N SER A 86 9.68 -8.17 6.53
CA SER A 86 10.96 -8.40 7.18
C SER A 86 10.84 -9.50 8.23
N THR A 87 11.92 -10.23 8.46
CA THR A 87 11.99 -11.24 9.53
C THR A 87 12.13 -10.62 10.92
N VAL A 88 12.36 -9.32 11.00
CA VAL A 88 12.49 -8.56 12.25
C VAL A 88 11.64 -7.30 12.19
N SER A 89 11.31 -6.75 13.37
CA SER A 89 10.60 -5.46 13.44
C SER A 89 11.55 -4.34 13.02
N GLU A 90 11.29 -3.77 11.82
CA GLU A 90 12.05 -2.65 11.27
C GLU A 90 11.72 -1.35 12.02
N ASP A 91 12.69 -0.45 12.15
CA ASP A 91 12.44 0.90 12.67
C ASP A 91 11.50 1.68 11.77
N TYR A 92 11.60 1.44 10.45
CA TYR A 92 10.71 1.96 9.42
C TYR A 92 10.61 0.98 8.27
N ILE A 93 9.39 0.70 7.83
CA ILE A 93 9.11 -0.14 6.66
C ILE A 93 8.11 0.60 5.76
N TYR A 94 8.34 0.53 4.44
CA TYR A 94 7.56 1.27 3.44
C TYR A 94 7.25 0.39 2.24
N ALA A 95 6.04 0.55 1.70
CA ALA A 95 5.62 0.01 0.42
C ALA A 95 4.91 1.08 -0.41
N LYS A 96 5.16 1.10 -1.72
CA LYS A 96 4.45 1.93 -2.69
C LYS A 96 4.09 1.10 -3.90
N ALA A 97 2.82 1.07 -4.27
CA ALA A 97 2.33 0.49 -5.50
C ALA A 97 2.07 1.59 -6.54
N ARG A 98 2.49 1.34 -7.79
CA ARG A 98 2.25 2.21 -8.95
C ARG A 98 1.74 1.36 -10.09
N ALA A 99 0.60 1.71 -10.68
CA ALA A 99 0.05 1.06 -11.87
C ALA A 99 0.30 1.93 -13.10
N PHE A 100 0.74 1.30 -14.19
CA PHE A 100 1.08 1.94 -15.46
C PHE A 100 0.34 1.27 -16.61
N ASN A 101 -0.02 2.06 -17.63
CA ASN A 101 -0.49 1.52 -18.90
C ASN A 101 0.68 0.99 -19.76
N SER A 102 0.36 0.38 -20.90
CA SER A 102 1.34 -0.15 -21.85
C SER A 102 2.32 0.90 -22.41
N ASN A 103 1.94 2.17 -22.42
CA ASN A 103 2.78 3.29 -22.88
C ASN A 103 3.68 3.86 -21.77
N GLY A 104 3.62 3.30 -20.55
CA GLY A 104 4.41 3.79 -19.42
C GLY A 104 3.81 4.98 -18.68
N SER A 105 2.57 5.40 -19.01
CA SER A 105 1.89 6.47 -18.27
C SER A 105 1.34 5.94 -16.95
N LEU A 106 1.53 6.70 -15.88
CA LEU A 106 1.01 6.36 -14.56
C LEU A 106 -0.52 6.43 -14.55
N ILE A 107 -1.18 5.35 -14.15
CA ILE A 107 -2.62 5.26 -13.94
C ILE A 107 -2.98 5.65 -12.52
N SER A 108 -2.34 5.01 -11.55
CA SER A 108 -2.55 5.29 -10.13
C SER A 108 -1.33 4.97 -9.30
N THR A 109 -1.29 5.54 -8.12
CA THR A 109 -0.26 5.28 -7.12
C THR A 109 -0.86 5.33 -5.73
N ASN A 110 -0.35 4.48 -4.86
CA ASN A 110 -0.65 4.53 -3.43
C ASN A 110 0.57 4.06 -2.64
N SER A 111 0.73 4.54 -1.41
CA SER A 111 1.85 4.17 -0.55
C SER A 111 1.40 4.06 0.91
N ASN A 112 2.10 3.24 1.66
CA ASN A 112 1.91 3.07 3.08
C ASN A 112 3.26 2.87 3.78
N SER A 113 3.34 3.20 5.05
CA SER A 113 4.52 2.99 5.89
C SER A 113 4.12 2.66 7.31
N ALA A 114 5.00 1.96 8.02
CA ALA A 114 4.83 1.66 9.43
C ALA A 114 6.17 1.79 10.15
N ASN A 115 6.14 2.12 11.44
CA ASN A 115 7.29 2.09 12.32
C ASN A 115 7.18 0.88 13.25
N LYS A 116 8.33 0.28 13.58
CA LYS A 116 8.40 -0.88 14.47
C LYS A 116 7.49 -2.03 13.98
N SER A 117 7.55 -2.33 12.69
CA SER A 117 6.71 -3.33 12.05
C SER A 117 7.54 -4.31 11.21
N THR A 118 7.02 -5.51 11.04
CA THR A 118 7.58 -6.54 10.14
C THR A 118 6.92 -6.53 8.77
N PHE A 119 5.82 -5.76 8.59
CA PHE A 119 5.01 -5.79 7.39
C PHE A 119 4.37 -4.44 7.07
N VAL A 120 4.27 -4.13 5.78
CA VAL A 120 3.41 -3.07 5.25
C VAL A 120 3.00 -3.39 3.82
N SER A 121 1.82 -2.95 3.42
CA SER A 121 1.34 -3.07 2.04
C SER A 121 0.69 -1.79 1.54
N ALA A 122 0.68 -1.63 0.21
CA ALA A 122 -0.01 -0.55 -0.48
C ALA A 122 -0.68 -1.09 -1.75
N THR A 123 -1.89 -0.60 -2.05
CA THR A 123 -2.68 -1.05 -3.20
C THR A 123 -2.91 0.10 -4.17
N ALA A 124 -2.56 -0.08 -5.44
CA ALA A 124 -2.85 0.84 -6.53
C ALA A 124 -3.88 0.22 -7.48
N LYS A 125 -5.00 0.92 -7.74
CA LYS A 125 -6.03 0.46 -8.67
C LYS A 125 -5.58 0.66 -10.12
N ASN A 126 -5.96 -0.29 -10.98
CA ASN A 126 -5.85 -0.16 -12.43
C ASN A 126 -7.25 0.05 -13.00
N SER A 127 -7.69 1.30 -13.09
CA SER A 127 -9.02 1.66 -13.55
C SER A 127 -9.21 1.60 -15.07
N SER A 128 -8.23 1.07 -15.81
CA SER A 128 -8.29 0.91 -17.25
C SER A 128 -9.00 -0.38 -17.64
N ILE A 129 -9.87 -0.31 -18.67
CA ILE A 129 -10.62 -1.46 -19.19
C ILE A 129 -9.72 -2.45 -19.95
N TYR A 130 -8.57 -2.02 -20.42
CA TYR A 130 -7.63 -2.83 -21.20
C TYR A 130 -6.31 -3.03 -20.47
N TYR A 131 -5.95 -4.26 -20.18
CA TYR A 131 -4.78 -4.61 -19.38
C TYR A 131 -3.58 -5.11 -20.19
N GLY A 132 -3.73 -5.35 -21.49
CA GLY A 132 -2.64 -5.88 -22.32
C GLY A 132 -1.42 -4.97 -22.30
N GLY A 133 -0.31 -5.48 -21.73
CA GLY A 133 0.93 -4.71 -21.55
C GLY A 133 0.93 -3.71 -20.40
N HIS A 134 -0.15 -3.62 -19.60
CA HIS A 134 -0.14 -2.86 -18.35
C HIS A 134 0.79 -3.54 -17.34
N TYR A 135 1.39 -2.75 -16.46
CA TYR A 135 2.30 -3.27 -15.43
C TYR A 135 2.22 -2.45 -14.15
N ALA A 136 2.65 -3.08 -13.08
CA ALA A 136 2.79 -2.44 -11.79
C ALA A 136 4.24 -2.46 -11.33
N ILE A 137 4.63 -1.40 -10.61
CA ILE A 137 5.93 -1.30 -9.94
C ILE A 137 5.69 -1.11 -8.46
N GLY A 138 6.37 -1.93 -7.65
CA GLY A 138 6.47 -1.80 -6.21
C GLY A 138 7.81 -1.16 -5.81
N ASN A 139 7.78 -0.13 -4.97
CA ASN A 139 8.97 0.40 -4.31
C ASN A 139 8.88 0.10 -2.81
N HIS A 140 9.98 -0.36 -2.25
CA HIS A 140 10.04 -0.87 -0.88
C HIS A 140 11.26 -0.29 -0.19
N THR A 141 11.12 0.09 1.10
CA THR A 141 12.23 0.59 1.92
C THR A 141 12.16 -0.05 3.29
N TYR A 142 13.32 -0.46 3.79
CA TYR A 142 13.50 -1.05 5.12
C TYR A 142 14.62 -0.32 5.82
N LYS A 143 14.37 0.08 7.07
CA LYS A 143 15.36 0.75 7.91
C LYS A 143 15.36 0.13 9.27
N LEU A 144 16.53 -0.30 9.70
CA LEU A 144 16.80 -0.86 11.04
C LEU A 144 18.10 -0.30 11.58
N SER A 145 18.05 0.24 12.79
CA SER A 145 19.23 0.80 13.45
C SER A 145 20.35 -0.23 13.56
N GLY A 146 21.55 0.15 13.14
CA GLY A 146 22.72 -0.74 13.09
C GLY A 146 22.85 -1.54 11.79
N TYR A 147 21.97 -1.31 10.79
CA TYR A 147 22.02 -1.92 9.47
C TYR A 147 21.92 -0.85 8.36
N SER A 148 22.42 -1.19 7.18
CA SER A 148 22.23 -0.35 5.99
C SER A 148 20.76 -0.31 5.59
N ASP A 149 20.28 0.85 5.12
CA ASP A 149 18.97 0.98 4.51
C ASP A 149 18.87 0.07 3.27
N VAL A 150 17.78 -0.68 3.16
CA VAL A 150 17.49 -1.54 2.01
C VAL A 150 16.36 -0.93 1.19
N ASN A 151 16.59 -0.78 -0.11
CA ASN A 151 15.59 -0.31 -1.07
C ASN A 151 15.48 -1.34 -2.20
N HIS A 152 14.24 -1.77 -2.49
CA HIS A 152 13.94 -2.67 -3.58
C HIS A 152 12.96 -2.02 -4.55
N GLU A 153 13.05 -2.42 -5.83
CA GLU A 153 12.01 -2.21 -6.81
C GLU A 153 11.58 -3.56 -7.38
N THR A 154 10.28 -3.79 -7.44
CA THR A 154 9.66 -5.01 -7.98
C THR A 154 8.71 -4.65 -9.11
N LYS A 155 8.48 -5.57 -10.07
CA LYS A 155 7.61 -5.34 -11.23
C LYS A 155 6.73 -6.57 -11.48
N ALA A 156 5.48 -6.35 -11.85
CA ALA A 156 4.55 -7.38 -12.30
C ALA A 156 3.71 -6.85 -13.47
N TYR A 157 3.17 -7.76 -14.29
CA TYR A 157 2.31 -7.44 -15.42
C TYR A 157 0.91 -8.01 -15.20
N TRP A 158 -0.12 -7.36 -15.82
CA TRP A 158 -1.46 -7.90 -15.93
C TRP A 158 -1.57 -8.84 -17.12
#